data_fa602e22eb560e958b7f8d80be63581d
#
_entry.id   fa602e22eb560e958b7f8d80be63581d
#
_cell.length_a   1.000
_cell.length_b   1.000
_cell.length_c   1.000
_cell.angle_alpha   90.00
_cell.angle_beta   90.00
_cell.angle_gamma   90.00
#
_symmetry.space_group_name_H-M   'P 1'
#
loop_
_entity.id
_entity.type
_entity.pdbx_description
1 polymer ?
#
loop_
_entity_poly.entity_id
_entity_poly.type
_entity_poly.pdbx_seq_one_letter_code
_entity_poly.pdbx_strand_id
1 'polypeptide(L)'
;MGIDEAITDLTARISTASLEAVIRVKRRSDEEASIRVYAPVEHEEAIKAATQEQTLRLLTEEGLDVQVLVYDIATSLPPEQ
;
A
#
# COMPACT_ATOMS: atom_id res chain seq x y z
N MET A 1 -10.09 -12.23 -7.59
CA MET A 1 -9.11 -11.15 -7.83
C MET A 1 -7.71 -11.69 -7.63
N GLY A 2 -6.81 -11.41 -8.54
CA GLY A 2 -5.42 -11.84 -8.38
C GLY A 2 -4.60 -10.83 -7.62
N ILE A 3 -3.40 -11.24 -7.18
CA ILE A 3 -2.52 -10.38 -6.38
C ILE A 3 -2.14 -9.11 -7.15
N ASP A 4 -1.91 -9.21 -8.45
CA ASP A 4 -1.51 -8.03 -9.23
C ASP A 4 -2.64 -7.03 -9.35
N GLU A 5 -3.88 -7.49 -9.49
CA GLU A 5 -5.04 -6.61 -9.49
C GLU A 5 -5.23 -5.93 -8.13
N ALA A 6 -5.01 -6.69 -7.06
CA ALA A 6 -5.10 -6.14 -5.71
C ALA A 6 -4.06 -5.05 -5.48
N ILE A 7 -2.83 -5.28 -5.93
CA ILE A 7 -1.76 -4.30 -5.82
C ILE A 7 -2.10 -3.04 -6.61
N THR A 8 -2.59 -3.21 -7.84
CA THR A 8 -2.97 -2.08 -8.70
C THR A 8 -4.08 -1.25 -8.04
N ASP A 9 -5.09 -1.91 -7.49
CA ASP A 9 -6.20 -1.23 -6.83
C ASP A 9 -5.71 -0.44 -5.61
N LEU A 10 -4.88 -1.08 -4.76
CA LEU A 10 -4.39 -0.42 -3.56
C LEU A 10 -3.45 0.75 -3.88
N THR A 11 -2.57 0.59 -4.87
CA THR A 11 -1.68 1.69 -5.23
C THR A 11 -2.45 2.87 -5.80
N ALA A 12 -3.53 2.62 -6.54
CA ALA A 12 -4.38 3.70 -7.03
C ALA A 12 -5.07 4.45 -5.87
N ARG A 13 -5.55 3.72 -4.86
CA ARG A 13 -6.17 4.32 -3.68
C ARG A 13 -5.16 5.16 -2.91
N ILE A 14 -3.94 4.66 -2.77
CA ILE A 14 -2.88 5.37 -2.06
C ILE A 14 -2.51 6.65 -2.80
N SER A 15 -2.35 6.57 -4.12
CA SER A 15 -2.00 7.74 -4.93
C SER A 15 -3.09 8.81 -4.89
N THR A 16 -4.35 8.40 -4.81
CA THR A 16 -5.45 9.34 -4.67
C THR A 16 -5.44 10.00 -3.30
N ALA A 17 -5.10 9.26 -2.25
CA ALA A 17 -5.04 9.80 -0.89
C ALA A 17 -3.84 10.72 -0.69
N SER A 18 -2.74 10.47 -1.42
CA SER A 18 -1.53 11.28 -1.30
C SER A 18 -0.82 11.34 -2.65
N LEU A 19 -0.94 12.47 -3.33
CA LEU A 19 -0.31 12.67 -4.64
C LEU A 19 1.21 12.71 -4.54
N GLU A 20 1.75 12.98 -3.35
CA GLU A 20 3.18 13.05 -3.13
C GLU A 20 3.80 11.72 -2.70
N ALA A 21 2.97 10.70 -2.52
CA ALA A 21 3.45 9.41 -2.03
C ALA A 21 4.39 8.74 -3.04
N VAL A 22 5.47 8.18 -2.51
CA VAL A 22 6.37 7.32 -3.28
C VAL A 22 6.06 5.90 -2.86
N ILE A 23 5.73 5.04 -3.82
CA ILE A 23 5.26 3.69 -3.54
C ILE A 23 6.27 2.67 -4.03
N ARG A 24 6.58 1.69 -3.17
CA ARG A 24 7.46 0.58 -3.51
C ARG A 24 6.73 -0.71 -3.18
N VAL A 25 6.60 -1.57 -4.17
CA VAL A 25 5.87 -2.84 -4.03
C VAL A 25 6.86 -3.99 -4.02
N LYS A 26 6.67 -4.90 -3.06
CA LYS A 26 7.42 -6.15 -3.05
C LYS A 26 6.42 -7.29 -3.06
N ARG A 27 6.35 -7.99 -4.17
CA ARG A 27 5.52 -9.17 -4.31
C ARG A 27 6.29 -10.37 -3.77
N ARG A 28 5.69 -11.09 -2.81
CA ARG A 28 6.35 -12.21 -2.17
C ARG A 28 5.91 -13.54 -2.75
N SER A 29 4.66 -13.64 -3.15
CA SER A 29 4.10 -14.86 -3.73
C SER A 29 2.82 -14.49 -4.48
N ASP A 30 2.08 -15.50 -4.93
CA ASP A 30 0.80 -15.26 -5.59
C ASP A 30 -0.28 -14.79 -4.61
N GLU A 31 0.01 -14.86 -3.31
CA GLU A 31 -0.96 -14.52 -2.28
C GLU A 31 -0.46 -13.47 -1.29
N GLU A 32 0.79 -13.06 -1.39
CA GLU A 32 1.38 -12.14 -0.42
C GLU A 32 2.17 -11.04 -1.10
N ALA A 33 2.00 -9.81 -0.62
CA ALA A 33 2.76 -8.67 -1.09
C ALA A 33 2.85 -7.61 0.00
N SER A 34 3.87 -6.76 -0.08
CA SER A 34 4.02 -5.61 0.79
C SER A 34 4.06 -4.36 -0.06
N ILE A 35 3.32 -3.34 0.34
CA ILE A 35 3.33 -2.03 -0.31
C ILE A 35 3.90 -1.04 0.68
N ARG A 36 5.08 -0.51 0.38
CA ARG A 36 5.71 0.52 1.21
C ARG A 36 5.37 1.88 0.64
N VAL A 37 4.84 2.74 1.48
CA VAL A 37 4.40 4.07 1.09
C VAL A 37 5.23 5.10 1.85
N TYR A 38 5.94 5.96 1.13
CA TYR A 38 6.71 7.05 1.71
C TYR A 38 5.99 8.34 1.39
N ALA A 39 5.45 8.98 2.41
CA ALA A 39 4.58 10.14 2.23
C ALA A 39 4.75 11.12 3.40
N PRO A 40 4.31 12.38 3.24
CA PRO A 40 4.29 13.30 4.37
C PRO A 40 3.48 12.71 5.52
N VAL A 41 3.94 12.93 6.75
CA VAL A 41 3.30 12.35 7.93
C VAL A 41 1.83 12.74 8.05
N GLU A 42 1.48 13.93 7.56
CA GLU A 42 0.10 14.42 7.59
C GLU A 42 -0.84 13.58 6.72
N HIS A 43 -0.30 12.80 5.78
CA HIS A 43 -1.09 11.97 4.88
C HIS A 43 -1.28 10.54 5.38
N GLU A 44 -0.61 10.18 6.47
CA GLU A 44 -0.61 8.79 6.95
C GLU A 44 -2.02 8.27 7.21
N GLU A 45 -2.82 9.04 7.93
CA GLU A 45 -4.18 8.59 8.27
C GLU A 45 -5.07 8.47 7.04
N ALA A 46 -4.92 9.40 6.09
CA ALA A 46 -5.69 9.34 4.85
C ALA A 46 -5.36 8.08 4.05
N ILE A 47 -4.06 7.72 4.00
CA ILE A 47 -3.60 6.53 3.30
C ILE A 47 -4.16 5.28 3.99
N LYS A 48 -4.08 5.21 5.31
CA LYS A 48 -4.61 4.07 6.06
C LYS A 48 -6.12 3.95 5.88
N ALA A 49 -6.83 5.07 5.96
CA ALA A 49 -8.28 5.06 5.76
C ALA A 49 -8.66 4.61 4.36
N ALA A 50 -7.85 4.95 3.35
CA ALA A 50 -8.14 4.60 1.96
C ALA A 50 -7.89 3.11 1.68
N THR A 51 -7.08 2.41 2.49
CA THR A 51 -6.65 1.05 2.19
C THR A 51 -7.10 0.01 3.20
N GLN A 52 -7.41 0.41 4.43
CA GLN A 52 -7.64 -0.52 5.53
C GLN A 52 -8.78 -1.49 5.27
N GLU A 53 -9.90 -1.00 4.82
CA GLU A 53 -11.06 -1.85 4.55
C GLU A 53 -10.77 -2.83 3.41
N GLN A 54 -10.08 -2.35 2.38
CA GLN A 54 -9.76 -3.19 1.22
C GLN A 54 -8.75 -4.26 1.57
N THR A 55 -7.72 -3.94 2.36
CA THR A 55 -6.74 -4.96 2.76
C THR A 55 -7.38 -6.04 3.61
N LEU A 56 -8.29 -5.65 4.49
CA LEU A 56 -9.02 -6.62 5.30
C LEU A 56 -9.91 -7.51 4.44
N ARG A 57 -10.61 -6.92 3.47
CA ARG A 57 -11.47 -7.67 2.56
C ARG A 57 -10.66 -8.64 1.71
N LEU A 58 -9.50 -8.21 1.20
CA LEU A 58 -8.63 -9.09 0.43
C LEU A 58 -8.19 -10.29 1.25
N LEU A 59 -7.85 -10.07 2.52
CA LEU A 59 -7.42 -11.16 3.38
C LEU A 59 -8.56 -12.13 3.69
N THR A 60 -9.73 -11.60 4.03
CA THR A 60 -10.85 -12.43 4.50
C THR A 60 -11.64 -13.07 3.35
N GLU A 61 -11.75 -12.41 2.21
CA GLU A 61 -12.57 -12.89 1.10
C GLU A 61 -11.77 -13.51 -0.04
N GLU A 62 -10.55 -13.03 -0.26
CA GLU A 62 -9.74 -13.47 -1.40
C GLU A 62 -8.52 -14.29 -0.97
N GLY A 63 -8.24 -14.34 0.32
CA GLY A 63 -7.05 -15.03 0.82
C GLY A 63 -5.74 -14.37 0.42
N LEU A 64 -5.78 -13.05 0.13
CA LEU A 64 -4.61 -12.30 -0.29
C LEU A 64 -4.11 -11.44 0.86
N ASP A 65 -2.89 -11.68 1.30
CA ASP A 65 -2.27 -10.94 2.40
C ASP A 65 -1.41 -9.82 1.82
N VAL A 66 -2.00 -8.63 1.68
CA VAL A 66 -1.30 -7.45 1.19
C VAL A 66 -1.17 -6.46 2.32
N GLN A 67 0.06 -6.15 2.71
CA GLN A 67 0.34 -5.22 3.78
C GLN A 67 0.68 -3.85 3.22
N VAL A 68 0.09 -2.81 3.80
CA VAL A 68 0.40 -1.42 3.44
C VAL A 68 1.15 -0.81 4.62
N LEU A 69 2.41 -0.44 4.39
CA LEU A 69 3.29 0.12 5.40
C LEU A 69 3.59 1.56 5.05
N VAL A 70 3.30 2.47 5.96
CA VAL A 70 3.45 3.91 5.72
C VAL A 70 4.63 4.45 6.51
N TYR A 71 5.52 5.15 5.81
CA TYR A 71 6.71 5.77 6.40
C TYR A 71 6.70 7.27 6.15
N ASP A 72 7.26 8.03 7.08
CA ASP A 72 7.42 9.48 6.93
C ASP A 72 8.57 9.75 5.95
N ILE A 73 8.26 10.36 4.81
CA ILE A 73 9.25 10.60 3.76
C ILE A 73 10.34 11.57 4.22
N ALA A 74 10.06 12.40 5.24
CA ALA A 74 11.03 13.34 5.77
C ALA A 74 12.14 12.65 6.56
N THR A 75 11.85 11.49 7.15
CA THR A 75 12.80 10.76 8.01
C THR A 75 13.22 9.41 7.43
N SER A 76 12.46 8.89 6.47
CA SER A 76 12.72 7.59 5.85
C SER A 76 12.76 7.74 4.35
N LEU A 77 13.93 7.51 3.74
CA LEU A 77 14.04 7.64 2.29
C LEU A 77 13.64 6.34 1.61
N PRO A 78 12.91 6.42 0.48
CA PRO A 78 12.58 5.21 -0.26
C PRO A 78 13.86 4.55 -0.79
N PRO A 79 13.92 3.22 -0.79
CA PRO A 79 15.07 2.54 -1.35
C PRO A 79 15.14 2.74 -2.87
N GLU A 80 16.34 2.81 -3.38
CA GLU A 80 16.54 2.87 -4.81
C GLU A 80 16.29 1.49 -5.42
N GLN A 81 15.70 1.47 -6.57
CA GLN A 81 15.42 0.23 -7.28
C GLN A 81 16.18 0.16 -8.58
#